data_d3702dd53deac85d686debac1aa3005d
#
_entry.id   d3702dd53deac85d686debac1aa3005d
#
_cell.length_a   1.000
_cell.length_b   1.000
_cell.length_c   1.000
_cell.angle_alpha   90.00
_cell.angle_beta   90.00
_cell.angle_gamma   90.00
#
_symmetry.space_group_name_H-M   'P 1'
#
loop_
_entity.id
_entity.type
_entity.pdbx_description
1 polymer ?
#
loop_
_entity_poly.entity_id
_entity_poly.type
_entity_poly.pdbx_seq_one_letter_code
_entity_poly.pdbx_strand_id
1 'polypeptide(L)'
;QKKENEKFGKFEGAYVKDPQVGMHKWIMSFDLNSLYPHLIMQYNISPETMVNHSPNTCSVEKFLSQEADLSDLQSCTITPNGAMFNTLQRGFLPELMDKLYKERVIYKKKMIEAKKMYQETGDKRLLNDIAANHNIQLARKIALNSAYGAIGNQYFRYFDVRHAEGITKAGQLAIRWIERDVNNFLNDLLKTKNVVYVVASDTDSIY
;
A
#
# COMPACT_ATOMS: atom_id res chain seq x y z
N GLN A 1 -23.76 29.77 -3.18
CA GLN A 1 -22.63 29.95 -4.09
C GLN A 1 -22.14 28.56 -4.48
N LYS A 2 -22.45 28.15 -5.71
CA LYS A 2 -21.87 26.95 -6.34
C LYS A 2 -20.36 27.20 -6.48
N LYS A 3 -19.54 26.47 -5.72
CA LYS A 3 -18.13 26.33 -6.03
C LYS A 3 -18.07 25.68 -7.41
N GLU A 4 -17.42 26.34 -8.34
CA GLU A 4 -17.10 25.82 -9.66
C GLU A 4 -16.48 24.44 -9.49
N ASN A 5 -17.05 23.44 -10.18
CA ASN A 5 -16.48 22.13 -10.29
C ASN A 5 -15.14 22.28 -11.02
N GLU A 6 -14.04 22.38 -10.28
CA GLU A 6 -12.74 22.05 -10.83
C GLU A 6 -12.86 20.65 -11.41
N LYS A 7 -12.62 20.53 -12.71
CA LYS A 7 -12.53 19.24 -13.39
C LYS A 7 -11.42 18.48 -12.71
N PHE A 8 -11.80 17.57 -11.79
CA PHE A 8 -10.86 16.70 -11.11
C PHE A 8 -10.11 15.91 -12.18
N GLY A 9 -8.85 16.28 -12.43
CA GLY A 9 -7.98 15.61 -13.37
C GLY A 9 -7.86 14.13 -12.99
N LYS A 10 -7.77 13.27 -13.99
CA LYS A 10 -7.40 11.87 -13.75
C LYS A 10 -5.98 11.85 -13.17
N PHE A 11 -5.80 11.30 -11.97
CA PHE A 11 -4.48 11.03 -11.41
C PHE A 11 -4.01 9.64 -11.81
N GLU A 12 -2.71 9.45 -11.81
CA GLU A 12 -2.08 8.19 -12.18
C GLU A 12 -2.32 7.13 -11.09
N GLY A 13 -2.67 5.92 -11.51
CA GLY A 13 -2.92 4.78 -10.64
C GLY A 13 -1.64 4.08 -10.17
N ALA A 14 -1.75 2.77 -9.97
CA ALA A 14 -0.64 1.91 -9.58
C ALA A 14 0.43 1.80 -10.70
N TYR A 15 1.64 1.47 -10.30
CA TYR A 15 2.71 1.11 -11.24
C TYR A 15 2.59 -0.36 -11.63
N VAL A 16 2.66 -0.61 -12.92
CA VAL A 16 2.75 -1.95 -13.51
C VAL A 16 3.97 -1.95 -14.43
N LYS A 17 4.87 -2.90 -14.22
CA LYS A 17 6.01 -3.12 -15.11
C LYS A 17 5.61 -4.09 -16.20
N ASP A 18 5.85 -3.71 -17.45
CA ASP A 18 5.65 -4.61 -18.57
C ASP A 18 6.49 -5.88 -18.39
N PRO A 19 5.90 -7.07 -18.55
CA PRO A 19 6.59 -8.31 -18.33
C PRO A 19 7.69 -8.54 -19.38
N GLN A 20 8.82 -9.09 -18.96
CA GLN A 20 9.84 -9.55 -19.88
C GLN A 20 9.28 -10.74 -20.64
N VAL A 21 9.15 -10.61 -21.97
CA VAL A 21 8.58 -11.65 -22.82
C VAL A 21 9.55 -12.83 -22.92
N GLY A 22 9.06 -14.03 -22.62
CA GLY A 22 9.86 -15.26 -22.71
C GLY A 22 9.45 -16.33 -21.71
N MET A 23 10.18 -17.42 -21.72
CA MET A 23 10.04 -18.48 -20.72
C MET A 23 11.05 -18.25 -19.61
N HIS A 24 10.56 -17.98 -18.42
CA HIS A 24 11.38 -17.81 -17.22
C HIS A 24 11.29 -19.04 -16.32
N LYS A 25 12.43 -19.53 -15.83
CA LYS A 25 12.50 -20.64 -14.88
C LYS A 25 12.79 -20.11 -13.49
N TRP A 26 12.28 -20.80 -12.46
CA TRP A 26 12.52 -20.47 -11.05
C TRP A 26 11.99 -19.08 -10.65
N ILE A 27 10.76 -18.77 -11.07
CA ILE A 27 10.10 -17.51 -10.65
C ILE A 27 9.69 -17.61 -9.18
N MET A 28 10.06 -16.58 -8.43
CA MET A 28 9.56 -16.33 -7.08
C MET A 28 8.62 -15.12 -7.10
N SER A 29 7.46 -15.27 -6.49
CA SER A 29 6.50 -14.19 -6.34
C SER A 29 6.53 -13.65 -4.92
N PHE A 30 6.64 -12.33 -4.78
CA PHE A 30 6.53 -11.61 -3.51
C PHE A 30 5.39 -10.61 -3.59
N ASP A 31 4.60 -10.53 -2.53
CA ASP A 31 3.44 -9.65 -2.43
C ASP A 31 3.52 -8.80 -1.16
N LEU A 32 3.27 -7.50 -1.28
CA LEU A 32 3.24 -6.56 -0.17
C LEU A 32 1.86 -6.57 0.49
N ASN A 33 1.77 -7.23 1.63
CA ASN A 33 0.53 -7.37 2.37
C ASN A 33 -0.17 -6.02 2.65
N SER A 34 -1.35 -5.80 2.03
CA SER A 34 -2.18 -4.62 2.29
C SER A 34 -1.41 -3.30 2.07
N LEU A 35 -0.73 -3.16 0.92
CA LEU A 35 0.17 -2.03 0.62
C LEU A 35 -0.47 -0.67 0.93
N TYR A 36 -1.61 -0.33 0.33
CA TYR A 36 -2.25 0.99 0.51
C TYR A 36 -2.67 1.28 1.95
N PRO A 37 -3.29 0.37 2.71
CA PRO A 37 -3.50 0.58 4.15
C PRO A 37 -2.22 0.87 4.92
N HIS A 38 -1.11 0.18 4.62
CA HIS A 38 0.17 0.45 5.28
C HIS A 38 0.76 1.80 4.90
N LEU A 39 0.62 2.24 3.65
CA LEU A 39 1.04 3.58 3.24
C LEU A 39 0.22 4.67 3.93
N ILE A 40 -1.10 4.50 4.06
CA ILE A 40 -1.95 5.41 4.83
C ILE A 40 -1.42 5.52 6.27
N MET A 41 -1.07 4.39 6.90
CA MET A 41 -0.52 4.36 8.25
C MET A 41 0.87 4.98 8.35
N GLN A 42 1.75 4.68 7.39
CA GLN A 42 3.15 5.10 7.34
C GLN A 42 3.30 6.60 7.17
N TYR A 43 2.57 7.18 6.22
CA TYR A 43 2.61 8.60 5.91
C TYR A 43 1.64 9.44 6.75
N ASN A 44 0.85 8.81 7.61
CA ASN A 44 -0.20 9.45 8.40
C ASN A 44 -1.24 10.19 7.53
N ILE A 45 -1.63 9.57 6.41
CA ILE A 45 -2.53 10.18 5.43
C ILE A 45 -3.96 10.25 6.00
N SER A 46 -4.41 11.46 6.27
CA SER A 46 -5.76 11.74 6.78
C SER A 46 -6.13 13.20 6.49
N PRO A 47 -7.42 13.55 6.33
CA PRO A 47 -7.83 14.92 6.02
C PRO A 47 -7.33 15.94 7.02
N GLU A 48 -7.36 15.62 8.32
CA GLU A 48 -6.97 16.50 9.40
C GLU A 48 -5.46 16.61 9.62
N THR A 49 -4.67 15.68 9.04
CA THR A 49 -3.22 15.69 9.19
C THR A 49 -2.51 16.36 8.01
N MET A 50 -3.20 16.61 6.89
CA MET A 50 -2.60 17.28 5.74
C MET A 50 -2.36 18.76 6.05
N VAL A 51 -1.09 19.19 5.99
CA VAL A 51 -0.67 20.56 6.33
C VAL A 51 -0.31 21.38 5.09
N ASN A 52 0.19 20.74 4.03
CA ASN A 52 0.62 21.43 2.81
C ASN A 52 0.56 20.49 1.59
N HIS A 53 0.60 21.07 0.39
CA HIS A 53 0.73 20.34 -0.87
C HIS A 53 1.57 21.16 -1.85
N SER A 54 2.73 20.64 -2.21
CA SER A 54 3.70 21.28 -3.12
C SER A 54 4.08 20.33 -4.27
N PRO A 55 3.22 20.18 -5.30
CA PRO A 55 3.35 19.11 -6.30
C PRO A 55 4.63 19.18 -7.15
N ASN A 56 5.26 20.33 -7.26
CA ASN A 56 6.46 20.51 -8.09
C ASN A 56 7.77 20.20 -7.37
N THR A 57 7.75 20.00 -6.04
CA THR A 57 8.96 19.77 -5.24
C THR A 57 9.37 18.31 -5.22
N CYS A 58 8.41 17.39 -5.35
CA CYS A 58 8.61 15.95 -5.22
C CYS A 58 8.06 15.20 -6.43
N SER A 59 8.65 14.06 -6.72
CA SER A 59 8.14 13.03 -7.64
C SER A 59 8.71 11.68 -7.27
N VAL A 60 8.12 10.60 -7.78
CA VAL A 60 8.64 9.25 -7.58
C VAL A 60 10.10 9.14 -8.06
N GLU A 61 10.43 9.76 -9.19
CA GLU A 61 11.76 9.79 -9.77
C GLU A 61 12.76 10.49 -8.86
N LYS A 62 12.41 11.69 -8.34
CA LYS A 62 13.27 12.44 -7.41
C LYS A 62 13.55 11.67 -6.11
N PHE A 63 12.57 10.91 -5.61
CA PHE A 63 12.80 10.03 -4.45
C PHE A 63 13.73 8.87 -4.79
N LEU A 64 13.54 8.23 -5.95
CA LEU A 64 14.38 7.13 -6.39
C LEU A 64 15.83 7.58 -6.68
N SER A 65 16.03 8.79 -7.23
CA SER A 65 17.35 9.37 -7.46
C SER A 65 17.97 10.02 -6.23
N GLN A 66 17.24 10.09 -5.10
CA GLN A 66 17.64 10.78 -3.87
C GLN A 66 17.82 12.30 -4.03
N GLU A 67 17.16 12.91 -5.01
CA GLU A 67 17.21 14.35 -5.28
C GLU A 67 16.02 15.11 -4.66
N ALA A 68 15.13 14.41 -3.94
CA ALA A 68 14.02 15.05 -3.25
C ALA A 68 14.55 15.91 -2.09
N ASP A 69 14.17 17.18 -2.07
CA ASP A 69 14.51 18.07 -0.95
C ASP A 69 13.59 17.76 0.24
N LEU A 70 14.20 17.31 1.32
CA LEU A 70 13.53 16.92 2.56
C LEU A 70 13.92 17.81 3.74
N SER A 71 14.59 18.94 3.49
CA SER A 71 15.14 19.82 4.53
C SER A 71 14.08 20.43 5.45
N ASP A 72 12.87 20.68 4.95
CA ASP A 72 11.80 21.36 5.68
C ASP A 72 10.76 20.39 6.32
N LEU A 73 11.09 19.10 6.45
CA LEU A 73 10.14 18.07 6.95
C LEU A 73 10.07 17.99 8.48
N GLN A 74 10.16 19.11 9.20
CA GLN A 74 10.00 19.11 10.67
C GLN A 74 8.62 18.58 11.06
N SER A 75 8.59 17.41 11.76
CA SER A 75 7.35 16.75 12.25
C SER A 75 6.32 16.45 11.17
N CYS A 76 6.75 16.26 9.92
CA CYS A 76 5.88 15.92 8.80
C CYS A 76 6.44 14.73 7.99
N THR A 77 5.54 14.01 7.35
CA THR A 77 5.85 13.10 6.23
C THR A 77 5.47 13.77 4.91
N ILE A 78 6.11 13.37 3.83
CA ILE A 78 5.79 13.86 2.48
C ILE A 78 5.62 12.67 1.52
N THR A 79 4.54 12.69 0.77
CA THR A 79 4.29 11.72 -0.31
C THR A 79 4.87 12.21 -1.63
N PRO A 80 5.16 11.32 -2.61
CA PRO A 80 5.80 11.71 -3.86
C PRO A 80 5.02 12.70 -4.74
N ASN A 81 3.73 12.91 -4.48
CA ASN A 81 2.97 14.00 -5.12
C ASN A 81 3.12 15.35 -4.41
N GLY A 82 3.97 15.44 -3.37
CA GLY A 82 4.22 16.66 -2.63
C GLY A 82 3.20 17.00 -1.52
N ALA A 83 2.28 16.08 -1.19
CA ALA A 83 1.38 16.25 -0.05
C ALA A 83 2.11 15.94 1.26
N MET A 84 1.99 16.86 2.22
CA MET A 84 2.66 16.80 3.53
C MET A 84 1.65 16.55 4.64
N PHE A 85 1.99 15.62 5.53
CA PHE A 85 1.12 15.20 6.64
C PHE A 85 1.86 15.36 7.98
N ASN A 86 1.20 16.01 8.93
CA ASN A 86 1.72 16.18 10.29
C ASN A 86 1.82 14.83 11.02
N THR A 87 2.91 14.60 11.75
CA THR A 87 3.16 13.37 12.51
C THR A 87 3.01 13.52 14.03
N LEU A 88 2.76 14.73 14.52
CA LEU A 88 2.60 14.99 15.95
C LEU A 88 1.32 14.34 16.51
N GLN A 89 0.31 14.19 15.69
CA GLN A 89 -0.94 13.53 16.05
C GLN A 89 -1.27 12.45 15.01
N ARG A 90 -1.69 11.28 15.49
CA ARG A 90 -2.18 10.20 14.62
C ARG A 90 -3.50 10.58 13.97
N GLY A 91 -3.60 10.48 12.65
CA GLY A 91 -4.83 10.71 11.93
C GLY A 91 -5.88 9.60 12.15
N PHE A 92 -7.17 9.92 11.99
CA PHE A 92 -8.23 8.92 12.21
C PHE A 92 -8.21 7.79 11.17
N LEU A 93 -7.85 8.08 9.90
CA LEU A 93 -7.74 7.04 8.88
C LEU A 93 -6.59 6.07 9.17
N PRO A 94 -5.36 6.51 9.47
CA PRO A 94 -4.28 5.65 9.94
C PRO A 94 -4.65 4.81 11.16
N GLU A 95 -5.33 5.40 12.15
CA GLU A 95 -5.77 4.67 13.34
C GLU A 95 -6.82 3.59 12.99
N LEU A 96 -7.78 3.92 12.13
CA LEU A 96 -8.78 2.96 11.65
C LEU A 96 -8.12 1.81 10.87
N MET A 97 -7.15 2.10 9.98
CA MET A 97 -6.43 1.08 9.23
C MET A 97 -5.66 0.14 10.15
N ASP A 98 -4.95 0.68 11.13
CA ASP A 98 -4.19 -0.10 12.12
C ASP A 98 -5.11 -1.03 12.93
N LYS A 99 -6.23 -0.53 13.42
CA LYS A 99 -7.24 -1.31 14.14
C LYS A 99 -7.78 -2.46 13.28
N LEU A 100 -8.24 -2.17 12.08
CA LEU A 100 -8.80 -3.17 11.17
C LEU A 100 -7.76 -4.22 10.77
N TYR A 101 -6.50 -3.82 10.56
CA TYR A 101 -5.42 -4.74 10.24
C TYR A 101 -5.10 -5.66 11.40
N LYS A 102 -4.97 -5.15 12.62
CA LYS A 102 -4.73 -5.94 13.84
C LYS A 102 -5.87 -6.94 14.08
N GLU A 103 -7.11 -6.49 13.97
CA GLU A 103 -8.27 -7.39 14.09
C GLU A 103 -8.24 -8.50 13.02
N ARG A 104 -7.96 -8.16 11.76
CA ARG A 104 -7.82 -9.15 10.69
C ARG A 104 -6.76 -10.20 11.00
N VAL A 105 -5.60 -9.80 11.48
CA VAL A 105 -4.50 -10.72 11.84
C VAL A 105 -4.94 -11.69 12.94
N ILE A 106 -5.62 -11.19 13.97
CA ILE A 106 -6.15 -12.01 15.08
C ILE A 106 -7.12 -13.08 14.55
N TYR A 107 -8.13 -12.68 13.79
CA TYR A 107 -9.14 -13.60 13.29
C TYR A 107 -8.59 -14.57 12.23
N LYS A 108 -7.62 -14.12 11.41
CA LYS A 108 -6.90 -15.01 10.48
C LYS A 108 -6.12 -16.10 11.23
N LYS A 109 -5.43 -15.75 12.34
CA LYS A 109 -4.72 -16.72 13.18
C LYS A 109 -5.70 -17.72 13.80
N LYS A 110 -6.78 -17.25 14.42
CA LYS A 110 -7.82 -18.14 15.01
C LYS A 110 -8.40 -19.10 13.99
N MET A 111 -8.66 -18.62 12.76
CA MET A 111 -9.14 -19.47 11.66
C MET A 111 -8.12 -20.57 11.30
N ILE A 112 -6.83 -20.22 11.22
CA ILE A 112 -5.76 -21.16 10.87
C ILE A 112 -5.60 -22.20 11.98
N GLU A 113 -5.63 -21.79 13.24
CA GLU A 113 -5.55 -22.68 14.41
C GLU A 113 -6.73 -23.67 14.44
N ALA A 114 -7.96 -23.15 14.25
CA ALA A 114 -9.15 -24.01 14.17
C ALA A 114 -9.08 -25.00 13.00
N LYS A 115 -8.52 -24.60 11.84
CA LYS A 115 -8.29 -25.50 10.70
C LYS A 115 -7.30 -26.61 11.02
N LYS A 116 -6.19 -26.28 11.69
CA LYS A 116 -5.20 -27.30 12.13
C LYS A 116 -5.82 -28.30 13.10
N MET A 117 -6.52 -27.80 14.12
CA MET A 117 -7.22 -28.66 15.09
C MET A 117 -8.26 -29.55 14.40
N TYR A 118 -9.00 -29.03 13.44
CA TYR A 118 -9.95 -29.83 12.66
C TYR A 118 -9.27 -30.93 11.83
N GLN A 119 -8.12 -30.64 11.23
CA GLN A 119 -7.33 -31.66 10.51
C GLN A 119 -6.79 -32.77 11.44
N GLU A 120 -6.45 -32.43 12.68
CA GLU A 120 -5.90 -33.38 13.67
C GLU A 120 -7.01 -34.20 14.34
N THR A 121 -8.16 -33.59 14.66
CA THR A 121 -9.20 -34.22 15.52
C THR A 121 -10.42 -34.70 14.77
N GLY A 122 -10.70 -34.14 13.60
CA GLY A 122 -11.96 -34.37 12.84
C GLY A 122 -13.22 -33.77 13.50
N ASP A 123 -13.07 -32.96 14.57
CA ASP A 123 -14.20 -32.40 15.32
C ASP A 123 -15.00 -31.38 14.46
N LYS A 124 -16.19 -31.80 14.04
CA LYS A 124 -17.07 -30.99 13.18
C LYS A 124 -17.55 -29.67 13.82
N ARG A 125 -17.48 -29.52 15.14
CA ARG A 125 -17.83 -28.26 15.83
C ARG A 125 -16.88 -27.14 15.42
N LEU A 126 -15.63 -27.47 15.14
CA LEU A 126 -14.63 -26.50 14.66
C LEU A 126 -14.95 -25.88 13.31
N LEU A 127 -15.82 -26.50 12.50
CA LEU A 127 -16.25 -25.93 11.21
C LEU A 127 -16.98 -24.59 11.38
N ASN A 128 -17.77 -24.44 12.44
CA ASN A 128 -18.45 -23.19 12.75
C ASN A 128 -17.43 -22.09 13.15
N ASP A 129 -16.43 -22.43 13.95
CA ASP A 129 -15.37 -21.48 14.34
C ASP A 129 -14.53 -21.07 13.14
N ILE A 130 -14.22 -22.00 12.24
CA ILE A 130 -13.51 -21.72 10.98
C ILE A 130 -14.32 -20.75 10.13
N ALA A 131 -15.61 -21.00 9.94
CA ALA A 131 -16.50 -20.16 9.14
C ALA A 131 -16.66 -18.75 9.74
N ALA A 132 -16.91 -18.67 11.05
CA ALA A 132 -17.07 -17.40 11.76
C ALA A 132 -15.80 -16.53 11.67
N ASN A 133 -14.64 -17.10 12.01
CA ASN A 133 -13.36 -16.38 11.95
C ASN A 133 -12.97 -16.03 10.50
N HIS A 134 -13.29 -16.88 9.53
CA HIS A 134 -13.10 -16.57 8.11
C HIS A 134 -13.92 -15.37 7.68
N ASN A 135 -15.20 -15.32 8.00
CA ASN A 135 -16.09 -14.21 7.63
C ASN A 135 -15.64 -12.89 8.24
N ILE A 136 -15.26 -12.90 9.53
CA ILE A 136 -14.79 -11.69 10.21
C ILE A 136 -13.48 -11.18 9.56
N GLN A 137 -12.47 -12.04 9.36
CA GLN A 137 -11.22 -11.61 8.74
C GLN A 137 -11.42 -11.15 7.31
N LEU A 138 -12.36 -11.75 6.55
CA LEU A 138 -12.69 -11.35 5.19
C LEU A 138 -13.35 -9.97 5.18
N ALA A 139 -14.31 -9.71 6.06
CA ALA A 139 -14.95 -8.39 6.21
C ALA A 139 -13.90 -7.29 6.52
N ARG A 140 -12.93 -7.58 7.40
CA ARG A 140 -11.82 -6.66 7.69
C ARG A 140 -10.90 -6.43 6.47
N LYS A 141 -10.60 -7.49 5.70
CA LYS A 141 -9.84 -7.38 4.44
C LYS A 141 -10.55 -6.46 3.44
N ILE A 142 -11.86 -6.67 3.27
CA ILE A 142 -12.66 -5.84 2.36
C ILE A 142 -12.66 -4.39 2.81
N ALA A 143 -12.88 -4.11 4.10
CA ALA A 143 -12.87 -2.75 4.64
C ALA A 143 -11.51 -2.05 4.44
N LEU A 144 -10.39 -2.75 4.69
CA LEU A 144 -9.04 -2.23 4.44
C LEU A 144 -8.81 -1.86 2.97
N ASN A 145 -9.17 -2.75 2.05
CA ASN A 145 -8.97 -2.51 0.62
C ASN A 145 -9.92 -1.43 0.06
N SER A 146 -11.12 -1.31 0.64
CA SER A 146 -12.11 -0.29 0.24
C SER A 146 -11.76 1.12 0.71
N ALA A 147 -10.89 1.27 1.71
CA ALA A 147 -10.52 2.58 2.25
C ALA A 147 -9.91 3.50 1.18
N TYR A 148 -8.95 3.00 0.41
CA TYR A 148 -8.37 3.74 -0.71
C TYR A 148 -9.43 4.09 -1.76
N GLY A 149 -10.27 3.12 -2.15
CA GLY A 149 -11.36 3.34 -3.10
C GLY A 149 -12.36 4.41 -2.64
N ALA A 150 -12.65 4.45 -1.33
CA ALA A 150 -13.50 5.48 -0.74
C ALA A 150 -12.84 6.87 -0.80
N ILE A 151 -11.56 7.00 -0.41
CA ILE A 151 -10.81 8.26 -0.45
C ILE A 151 -10.74 8.82 -1.89
N GLY A 152 -10.61 7.95 -2.89
CA GLY A 152 -10.57 8.31 -4.31
C GLY A 152 -11.95 8.55 -4.94
N ASN A 153 -13.05 8.36 -4.22
CA ASN A 153 -14.40 8.53 -4.74
C ASN A 153 -14.94 9.93 -4.47
N GLN A 154 -15.31 10.67 -5.54
CA GLN A 154 -15.82 12.03 -5.48
C GLN A 154 -17.09 12.21 -4.60
N TYR A 155 -17.84 11.15 -4.33
CA TYR A 155 -19.03 11.18 -3.48
C TYR A 155 -18.72 10.89 -2.00
N PHE A 156 -17.47 10.54 -1.69
CA PHE A 156 -17.08 10.30 -0.32
C PHE A 156 -16.90 11.61 0.45
N ARG A 157 -17.36 11.65 1.70
CA ARG A 157 -17.32 12.87 2.53
C ARG A 157 -15.92 13.48 2.66
N TYR A 158 -14.90 12.63 2.71
CA TYR A 158 -13.50 13.01 2.89
C TYR A 158 -12.69 12.85 1.58
N PHE A 159 -13.38 12.96 0.44
CA PHE A 159 -12.73 12.91 -0.86
C PHE A 159 -11.74 14.05 -1.01
N ASP A 160 -10.51 13.71 -1.34
CA ASP A 160 -9.46 14.64 -1.74
C ASP A 160 -8.48 13.94 -2.68
N VAL A 161 -8.37 14.44 -3.91
CA VAL A 161 -7.48 13.89 -4.93
C VAL A 161 -6.04 13.83 -4.47
N ARG A 162 -5.58 14.80 -3.68
CA ARG A 162 -4.21 14.86 -3.15
C ARG A 162 -3.89 13.69 -2.24
N HIS A 163 -4.86 13.24 -1.43
CA HIS A 163 -4.72 12.04 -0.61
C HIS A 163 -4.66 10.78 -1.47
N ALA A 164 -5.59 10.62 -2.41
CA ALA A 164 -5.67 9.45 -3.27
C ALA A 164 -4.41 9.30 -4.14
N GLU A 165 -3.97 10.40 -4.76
CA GLU A 165 -2.73 10.44 -5.54
C GLU A 165 -1.50 10.22 -4.66
N GLY A 166 -1.47 10.77 -3.46
CA GLY A 166 -0.39 10.53 -2.49
C GLY A 166 -0.22 9.05 -2.17
N ILE A 167 -1.33 8.32 -1.99
CA ILE A 167 -1.30 6.88 -1.74
C ILE A 167 -0.77 6.11 -2.96
N THR A 168 -1.26 6.40 -4.18
CA THR A 168 -0.81 5.69 -5.39
C THR A 168 0.65 5.98 -5.72
N LYS A 169 1.08 7.25 -5.63
CA LYS A 169 2.48 7.64 -5.86
C LYS A 169 3.43 7.05 -4.80
N ALA A 170 3.00 6.97 -3.55
CA ALA A 170 3.76 6.27 -2.51
C ALA A 170 3.86 4.76 -2.80
N GLY A 171 2.79 4.13 -3.33
CA GLY A 171 2.80 2.75 -3.79
C GLY A 171 3.75 2.52 -4.96
N GLN A 172 3.71 3.41 -5.97
CA GLN A 172 4.65 3.40 -7.09
C GLN A 172 6.11 3.51 -6.60
N LEU A 173 6.38 4.40 -5.65
CA LEU A 173 7.71 4.55 -5.06
C LEU A 173 8.15 3.24 -4.37
N ALA A 174 7.29 2.67 -3.53
CA ALA A 174 7.61 1.46 -2.77
C ALA A 174 7.96 0.28 -3.68
N ILE A 175 7.12 -0.02 -4.69
CA ILE A 175 7.33 -1.18 -5.57
C ILE A 175 8.56 -0.99 -6.46
N ARG A 176 8.79 0.21 -7.00
CA ARG A 176 9.97 0.51 -7.83
C ARG A 176 11.26 0.53 -7.03
N TRP A 177 11.20 0.96 -5.77
CA TRP A 177 12.35 0.86 -4.87
C TRP A 177 12.73 -0.60 -4.60
N ILE A 178 11.74 -1.44 -4.27
CA ILE A 178 11.95 -2.87 -4.05
C ILE A 178 12.51 -3.53 -5.33
N GLU A 179 11.94 -3.22 -6.50
CA GLU A 179 12.45 -3.73 -7.78
C GLU A 179 13.92 -3.41 -7.98
N ARG A 180 14.32 -2.17 -7.75
CA ARG A 180 15.71 -1.73 -7.86
C ARG A 180 16.61 -2.48 -6.89
N ASP A 181 16.21 -2.55 -5.64
CA ASP A 181 17.04 -3.15 -4.59
C ASP A 181 17.16 -4.67 -4.74
N VAL A 182 16.10 -5.36 -5.20
CA VAL A 182 16.16 -6.79 -5.54
C VAL A 182 17.12 -7.03 -6.72
N ASN A 183 17.03 -6.20 -7.77
CA ASN A 183 17.97 -6.33 -8.90
C ASN A 183 19.42 -6.10 -8.46
N ASN A 184 19.69 -5.10 -7.64
CA ASN A 184 21.02 -4.83 -7.10
C ASN A 184 21.53 -5.98 -6.25
N PHE A 185 20.71 -6.46 -5.30
CA PHE A 185 21.05 -7.59 -4.43
C PHE A 185 21.39 -8.86 -5.23
N LEU A 186 20.59 -9.20 -6.24
CA LEU A 186 20.82 -10.37 -7.07
C LEU A 186 22.07 -10.21 -7.98
N ASN A 187 22.32 -9.01 -8.50
CA ASN A 187 23.56 -8.75 -9.25
C ASN A 187 24.80 -8.92 -8.37
N ASP A 188 24.75 -8.45 -7.12
CA ASP A 188 25.86 -8.60 -6.17
C ASP A 188 26.05 -10.07 -5.75
N LEU A 189 24.96 -10.76 -5.46
CA LEU A 189 24.98 -12.17 -5.05
C LEU A 189 25.52 -13.10 -6.14
N LEU A 190 25.02 -12.90 -7.37
CA LEU A 190 25.36 -13.75 -8.53
C LEU A 190 26.58 -13.27 -9.31
N LYS A 191 27.23 -12.18 -8.86
CA LYS A 191 28.40 -11.56 -9.51
C LYS A 191 28.13 -11.16 -10.96
N THR A 192 26.92 -10.74 -11.26
CA THR A 192 26.51 -10.19 -12.57
C THR A 192 26.51 -8.66 -12.54
N LYS A 193 26.35 -8.03 -13.69
CA LYS A 193 26.31 -6.56 -13.80
C LYS A 193 25.11 -6.13 -14.65
N ASN A 194 24.29 -5.26 -14.09
CA ASN A 194 23.15 -4.65 -14.80
C ASN A 194 22.12 -5.65 -15.38
N VAL A 195 22.03 -6.85 -14.80
CA VAL A 195 21.00 -7.83 -15.17
C VAL A 195 19.71 -7.44 -14.47
N VAL A 196 18.59 -7.43 -15.20
CA VAL A 196 17.26 -7.19 -14.65
C VAL A 196 16.61 -8.53 -14.32
N TYR A 197 16.57 -8.89 -13.05
CA TYR A 197 16.02 -10.15 -12.54
C TYR A 197 14.51 -10.06 -12.28
N VAL A 198 14.00 -8.90 -11.91
CA VAL A 198 12.57 -8.70 -11.74
C VAL A 198 11.91 -8.70 -13.11
N VAL A 199 11.19 -9.77 -13.44
CA VAL A 199 10.62 -10.00 -14.78
C VAL A 199 9.28 -9.27 -14.96
N ALA A 200 8.54 -9.03 -13.90
CA ALA A 200 7.28 -8.29 -13.90
C ALA A 200 6.98 -7.72 -12.51
N SER A 201 6.17 -6.68 -12.45
CA SER A 201 5.55 -6.20 -11.21
C SER A 201 4.15 -5.66 -11.49
N ASP A 202 3.27 -5.78 -10.50
CA ASP A 202 1.91 -5.26 -10.56
C ASP A 202 1.50 -4.75 -9.18
N THR A 203 1.31 -3.46 -9.06
CA THR A 203 0.80 -2.73 -7.89
C THR A 203 1.56 -3.02 -6.59
N ASP A 204 1.45 -4.21 -6.04
CA ASP A 204 2.01 -4.66 -4.76
C ASP A 204 2.78 -5.99 -4.85
N SER A 205 2.94 -6.54 -6.06
CA SER A 205 3.65 -7.78 -6.27
C SER A 205 4.81 -7.65 -7.27
N ILE A 206 5.87 -8.43 -7.04
CA ILE A 206 7.02 -8.57 -7.93
C ILE A 206 7.31 -10.03 -8.24
N TYR A 207 7.82 -10.30 -9.42
CA TYR A 207 8.09 -11.64 -9.94
C TYR A 207 9.49 -11.73 -10.50
#